data_02052d63a60ca25b521d65ff5e734d4e
#
_entry.id   02052d63a60ca25b521d65ff5e734d4e
#
_cell.length_a   1.000
_cell.length_b   1.000
_cell.length_c   1.000
_cell.angle_alpha   90.00
_cell.angle_beta   90.00
_cell.angle_gamma   90.00
#
_symmetry.space_group_name_H-M   'P 1'
#
loop_
_entity.id
_entity.type
_entity.pdbx_description
1 polymer ?
#
loop_
_entity_poly.entity_id
_entity_poly.type
_entity_poly.pdbx_seq_one_letter_code
_entity_poly.pdbx_strand_id
1 'polypeptide(L)'
;MSSLPHPEHVLFQGEKPFPILPAVDHYAGSEKLMRKALALQQELGPVFDITCDCEDGARAGAEAEHAEMAASIVLSDDNHFGRVGARIHDITHPHWEQDLDILVSRAGHRLAFLTLPKPRSAADAARQIESIRNAEERHGIEREIPVHVLIETHGALRDAWDIAALDRVESLDFGLMDFVSGHHGAIPGAAMRSPGQF
;
A
#
# COMPACT_ATOMS: atom_id res chain seq x y z
N MET A 1 33.78 -17.12 -27.66
CA MET A 1 33.16 -17.54 -26.39
C MET A 1 31.73 -17.01 -26.38
N SER A 2 30.74 -17.89 -26.47
CA SER A 2 29.35 -17.46 -26.39
C SER A 2 29.10 -17.01 -24.92
N SER A 3 28.73 -15.73 -24.75
CA SER A 3 28.32 -15.26 -23.42
C SER A 3 27.08 -16.03 -23.00
N LEU A 4 27.07 -16.55 -21.79
CA LEU A 4 25.88 -17.16 -21.21
C LEU A 4 24.76 -16.09 -21.22
N PRO A 5 23.52 -16.47 -21.58
CA PRO A 5 22.42 -15.53 -21.55
C PRO A 5 22.19 -15.05 -20.11
N HIS A 6 21.79 -13.78 -19.95
CA HIS A 6 21.45 -13.26 -18.64
C HIS A 6 20.28 -14.06 -18.05
N PRO A 7 20.27 -14.36 -16.73
CA PRO A 7 19.21 -15.14 -16.09
C PRO A 7 17.79 -14.65 -16.40
N GLU A 8 17.60 -13.35 -16.50
CA GLU A 8 16.32 -12.73 -16.85
C GLU A 8 15.77 -13.22 -18.20
N HIS A 9 16.61 -13.35 -19.23
CA HIS A 9 16.20 -13.86 -20.54
C HIS A 9 15.82 -15.33 -20.53
N VAL A 10 16.39 -16.09 -19.60
CA VAL A 10 16.09 -17.54 -19.46
C VAL A 10 14.83 -17.75 -18.62
N LEU A 11 14.69 -16.99 -17.52
CA LEU A 11 13.59 -17.16 -16.58
C LEU A 11 12.25 -16.67 -17.15
N PHE A 12 12.26 -15.56 -17.86
CA PHE A 12 11.03 -14.93 -18.37
C PHE A 12 10.73 -15.23 -19.84
N GLN A 13 11.65 -15.90 -20.56
CA GLN A 13 11.45 -16.37 -21.96
C GLN A 13 10.88 -15.31 -22.90
N GLY A 14 11.18 -14.03 -22.66
CA GLY A 14 10.66 -12.90 -23.44
C GLY A 14 9.36 -12.29 -22.89
N GLU A 15 8.78 -12.84 -21.85
CA GLU A 15 7.70 -12.19 -21.12
C GLU A 15 8.28 -11.01 -20.30
N LYS A 16 7.44 -10.01 -20.05
CA LYS A 16 7.82 -8.89 -19.22
C LYS A 16 8.04 -9.39 -17.77
N PRO A 17 9.23 -9.20 -17.18
CA PRO A 17 9.45 -9.58 -15.80
C PRO A 17 8.46 -8.85 -14.89
N PHE A 18 8.10 -9.48 -13.76
CA PHE A 18 7.34 -8.79 -12.72
C PHE A 18 8.06 -7.51 -12.30
N PRO A 19 7.32 -6.45 -11.95
CA PRO A 19 7.94 -5.24 -11.43
C PRO A 19 8.79 -5.60 -10.20
N ILE A 20 10.01 -5.05 -10.15
CA ILE A 20 10.85 -5.18 -8.97
C ILE A 20 10.31 -4.20 -7.94
N LEU A 21 9.59 -4.73 -6.94
CA LEU A 21 9.08 -3.95 -5.82
C LEU A 21 10.11 -3.93 -4.69
N PRO A 22 10.25 -2.81 -3.97
CA PRO A 22 10.97 -2.81 -2.70
C PRO A 22 10.36 -3.78 -1.70
N ALA A 23 11.21 -4.40 -0.88
CA ALA A 23 10.75 -5.31 0.18
C ALA A 23 10.17 -4.57 1.41
N VAL A 24 10.23 -3.24 1.42
CA VAL A 24 9.81 -2.40 2.55
C VAL A 24 8.88 -1.30 2.02
N ASP A 25 7.76 -1.19 2.71
CA ASP A 25 6.84 -0.07 2.56
C ASP A 25 6.89 0.79 3.84
N HIS A 26 7.21 2.07 3.70
CA HIS A 26 7.39 3.00 4.81
C HIS A 26 6.17 3.87 5.01
N TYR A 27 5.42 3.59 6.06
CA TYR A 27 4.22 4.34 6.43
C TYR A 27 4.57 5.63 7.17
N ALA A 28 3.99 6.74 6.74
CA ALA A 28 4.19 8.06 7.33
C ALA A 28 2.85 8.78 7.52
N GLY A 29 2.47 9.03 8.78
CA GLY A 29 1.18 9.62 9.16
C GLY A 29 1.21 11.14 9.39
N SER A 30 2.29 11.85 9.05
CA SER A 30 2.33 13.31 9.12
C SER A 30 3.14 13.92 7.99
N GLU A 31 2.79 15.12 7.57
CA GLU A 31 3.49 15.82 6.49
C GLU A 31 5.01 15.86 6.71
N LYS A 32 5.45 16.15 7.95
CA LYS A 32 6.87 16.16 8.30
C LYS A 32 7.55 14.82 8.04
N LEU A 33 6.90 13.71 8.41
CA LEU A 33 7.44 12.37 8.20
C LEU A 33 7.41 11.97 6.73
N MET A 34 6.35 12.29 5.99
CA MET A 34 6.23 12.05 4.56
C MET A 34 7.34 12.77 3.78
N ARG A 35 7.57 14.07 4.06
CA ARG A 35 8.66 14.84 3.45
C ARG A 35 10.04 14.30 3.82
N LYS A 36 10.21 13.85 5.07
CA LYS A 36 11.45 13.19 5.49
C LYS A 36 11.69 11.88 4.73
N ALA A 37 10.65 11.09 4.51
CA ALA A 37 10.74 9.85 3.75
C ALA A 37 11.15 10.12 2.29
N LEU A 38 10.58 11.15 1.64
CA LEU A 38 11.00 11.59 0.31
C LEU A 38 12.48 11.98 0.27
N ALA A 39 12.95 12.77 1.24
CA ALA A 39 14.35 13.15 1.33
C ALA A 39 15.28 11.93 1.51
N LEU A 40 14.89 10.96 2.34
CA LEU A 40 15.63 9.71 2.51
C LEU A 40 15.64 8.86 1.24
N GLN A 41 14.53 8.79 0.51
CA GLN A 41 14.46 8.06 -0.76
C GLN A 41 15.34 8.74 -1.82
N GLN A 42 15.44 10.06 -1.81
CA GLN A 42 16.38 10.78 -2.69
C GLN A 42 17.84 10.46 -2.35
N GLU A 43 18.17 10.31 -1.07
CA GLU A 43 19.53 9.99 -0.61
C GLU A 43 19.92 8.52 -0.91
N LEU A 44 18.98 7.57 -0.63
CA LEU A 44 19.24 6.13 -0.67
C LEU A 44 18.85 5.47 -2.00
N GLY A 45 18.13 6.18 -2.87
CA GLY A 45 17.45 5.60 -4.02
C GLY A 45 16.09 4.98 -3.65
N PRO A 46 15.34 4.44 -4.62
CA PRO A 46 14.01 3.86 -4.42
C PRO A 46 14.07 2.45 -3.82
N VAL A 47 14.74 2.32 -2.66
CA VAL A 47 14.94 1.03 -1.96
C VAL A 47 13.76 0.67 -1.05
N PHE A 48 12.81 1.58 -0.88
CA PHE A 48 11.56 1.39 -0.16
C PHE A 48 10.45 2.21 -0.83
N ASP A 49 9.21 1.76 -0.67
CA ASP A 49 8.03 2.54 -1.02
C ASP A 49 7.63 3.47 0.11
N ILE A 50 6.91 4.54 -0.21
CA ILE A 50 6.39 5.48 0.78
C ILE A 50 4.88 5.42 0.73
N THR A 51 4.26 5.12 1.87
CA THR A 51 2.81 5.14 2.05
C THR A 51 2.42 6.33 2.93
N CYS A 52 1.73 7.30 2.33
CA CYS A 52 1.05 8.36 3.06
C CYS A 52 -0.12 7.75 3.82
N ASP A 53 -0.04 7.77 5.15
CA ASP A 53 -0.99 7.07 5.99
C ASP A 53 -2.17 7.97 6.37
N CYS A 54 -3.36 7.68 5.83
CA CYS A 54 -4.60 8.38 6.16
C CYS A 54 -5.42 7.64 7.23
N GLU A 55 -4.93 6.52 7.76
CA GLU A 55 -5.60 5.72 8.78
C GLU A 55 -4.99 5.93 10.17
N ASP A 56 -4.43 4.88 10.78
CA ASP A 56 -3.94 4.86 12.17
C ASP A 56 -2.83 5.88 12.47
N GLY A 57 -2.02 6.23 11.47
CA GLY A 57 -0.97 7.23 11.60
C GLY A 57 -1.45 8.67 11.44
N ALA A 58 -2.69 8.90 11.00
CA ALA A 58 -3.27 10.20 10.76
C ALA A 58 -3.86 10.80 12.06
N ARG A 59 -4.05 12.12 12.06
CA ARG A 59 -4.73 12.80 13.15
C ARG A 59 -6.25 12.72 12.94
N ALA A 60 -6.96 12.15 13.89
CA ALA A 60 -8.42 12.10 13.87
C ALA A 60 -9.06 13.51 13.90
N GLY A 61 -10.18 13.64 13.18
CA GLY A 61 -10.97 14.87 13.11
C GLY A 61 -10.54 15.88 12.04
N ALA A 62 -9.62 15.47 11.14
CA ALA A 62 -9.17 16.27 10.00
C ALA A 62 -8.87 15.35 8.79
N GLU A 63 -9.69 14.32 8.59
CA GLU A 63 -9.44 13.24 7.65
C GLU A 63 -9.37 13.77 6.20
N ALA A 64 -10.31 14.64 5.81
CA ALA A 64 -10.32 15.21 4.46
C ALA A 64 -9.08 16.08 4.20
N GLU A 65 -8.71 16.95 5.12
CA GLU A 65 -7.51 17.79 5.02
C GLU A 65 -6.25 16.94 4.97
N HIS A 66 -6.26 15.80 5.69
CA HIS A 66 -5.15 14.86 5.69
C HIS A 66 -5.02 14.15 4.34
N ALA A 67 -6.13 13.69 3.76
CA ALA A 67 -6.14 13.08 2.43
C ALA A 67 -5.69 14.09 1.34
N GLU A 68 -6.12 15.35 1.41
CA GLU A 68 -5.64 16.43 0.53
C GLU A 68 -4.13 16.68 0.67
N MET A 69 -3.62 16.68 1.90
CA MET A 69 -2.19 16.79 2.18
C MET A 69 -1.43 15.59 1.62
N ALA A 70 -1.91 14.36 1.81
CA ALA A 70 -1.31 13.14 1.25
C ALA A 70 -1.26 13.21 -0.28
N ALA A 71 -2.35 13.62 -0.93
CA ALA A 71 -2.37 13.84 -2.37
C ALA A 71 -1.32 14.88 -2.82
N SER A 72 -1.14 15.97 -2.06
CA SER A 72 -0.11 16.97 -2.35
C SER A 72 1.31 16.42 -2.25
N ILE A 73 1.57 15.49 -1.34
CA ILE A 73 2.85 14.79 -1.21
C ILE A 73 3.11 13.88 -2.42
N VAL A 74 2.10 13.12 -2.85
CA VAL A 74 2.19 12.30 -4.09
C VAL A 74 2.55 13.16 -5.29
N LEU A 75 1.96 14.35 -5.40
CA LEU A 75 2.16 15.30 -6.50
C LEU A 75 3.44 16.13 -6.37
N SER A 76 4.12 16.10 -5.22
CA SER A 76 5.32 16.88 -4.97
C SER A 76 6.42 16.58 -6.01
N ASP A 77 7.15 17.63 -6.39
CA ASP A 77 8.36 17.47 -7.22
C ASP A 77 9.44 16.64 -6.52
N ASP A 78 9.40 16.56 -5.17
CA ASP A 78 10.30 15.72 -4.39
C ASP A 78 10.01 14.20 -4.57
N ASN A 79 8.85 13.83 -5.11
CA ASN A 79 8.54 12.46 -5.49
C ASN A 79 9.24 12.08 -6.81
N HIS A 80 10.56 12.04 -6.79
CA HIS A 80 11.40 11.83 -7.97
C HIS A 80 11.24 10.45 -8.61
N PHE A 81 10.97 9.43 -7.78
CA PHE A 81 10.93 8.03 -8.22
C PHE A 81 9.53 7.54 -8.55
N GLY A 82 8.47 8.34 -8.29
CA GLY A 82 7.09 7.92 -8.49
C GLY A 82 6.70 6.72 -7.62
N ARG A 83 7.27 6.63 -6.40
CA ARG A 83 7.10 5.50 -5.48
C ARG A 83 6.35 5.90 -4.20
N VAL A 84 5.39 6.82 -4.33
CA VAL A 84 4.53 7.27 -3.23
C VAL A 84 3.10 6.81 -3.49
N GLY A 85 2.59 5.99 -2.59
CA GLY A 85 1.21 5.58 -2.49
C GLY A 85 0.53 6.17 -1.25
N ALA A 86 -0.68 5.70 -0.96
CA ALA A 86 -1.42 6.11 0.23
C ALA A 86 -2.22 4.94 0.82
N ARG A 87 -2.30 4.86 2.16
CA ARG A 87 -3.22 3.99 2.87
C ARG A 87 -4.49 4.77 3.18
N ILE A 88 -5.62 4.29 2.68
CA ILE A 88 -6.95 4.81 2.99
C ILE A 88 -7.48 4.17 4.28
N HIS A 89 -8.55 4.70 4.86
CA HIS A 89 -9.26 4.03 5.95
C HIS A 89 -9.85 2.68 5.50
N ASP A 90 -10.11 1.79 6.46
CA ASP A 90 -10.79 0.52 6.19
C ASP A 90 -12.24 0.74 5.71
N ILE A 91 -12.79 -0.21 4.97
CA ILE A 91 -14.12 -0.14 4.33
C ILE A 91 -15.28 0.11 5.32
N THR A 92 -15.09 -0.06 6.61
CA THR A 92 -16.11 0.19 7.64
C THR A 92 -16.03 1.60 8.22
N HIS A 93 -14.96 2.34 7.93
CA HIS A 93 -14.76 3.69 8.43
C HIS A 93 -15.62 4.70 7.65
N PRO A 94 -16.23 5.70 8.32
CA PRO A 94 -17.11 6.67 7.65
C PRO A 94 -16.42 7.50 6.56
N HIS A 95 -15.11 7.67 6.63
CA HIS A 95 -14.34 8.51 5.70
C HIS A 95 -13.62 7.74 4.57
N TRP A 96 -13.74 6.40 4.52
CA TRP A 96 -12.98 5.62 3.54
C TRP A 96 -13.29 5.97 2.08
N GLU A 97 -14.57 6.24 1.76
CA GLU A 97 -14.97 6.67 0.41
C GLU A 97 -14.47 8.08 0.10
N GLN A 98 -14.42 8.96 1.10
CA GLN A 98 -13.92 10.32 0.96
C GLN A 98 -12.42 10.34 0.72
N ASP A 99 -11.64 9.54 1.45
CA ASP A 99 -10.19 9.39 1.22
C ASP A 99 -9.93 8.96 -0.20
N LEU A 100 -10.63 7.90 -0.63
CA LEU A 100 -10.49 7.35 -1.97
C LEU A 100 -10.81 8.40 -3.04
N ASP A 101 -11.92 9.13 -2.88
CA ASP A 101 -12.35 10.14 -3.85
C ASP A 101 -11.34 11.30 -3.95
N ILE A 102 -10.85 11.80 -2.81
CA ILE A 102 -9.84 12.86 -2.77
C ILE A 102 -8.53 12.39 -3.42
N LEU A 103 -8.01 11.25 -3.00
CA LEU A 103 -6.72 10.74 -3.49
C LEU A 103 -6.76 10.44 -4.99
N VAL A 104 -7.82 9.80 -5.47
CA VAL A 104 -7.95 9.45 -6.89
C VAL A 104 -8.19 10.70 -7.74
N SER A 105 -9.10 11.59 -7.34
CA SER A 105 -9.39 12.82 -8.11
C SER A 105 -8.17 13.73 -8.22
N ARG A 106 -7.39 13.86 -7.14
CA ARG A 106 -6.24 14.77 -7.10
C ARG A 106 -4.97 14.17 -7.68
N ALA A 107 -4.66 12.94 -7.29
CA ALA A 107 -3.35 12.34 -7.52
C ALA A 107 -3.38 10.98 -8.24
N GLY A 108 -4.54 10.49 -8.69
CA GLY A 108 -4.70 9.16 -9.29
C GLY A 108 -3.73 8.88 -10.45
N HIS A 109 -3.38 9.90 -11.23
CA HIS A 109 -2.42 9.77 -12.32
C HIS A 109 -0.96 9.58 -11.85
N ARG A 110 -0.63 9.88 -10.59
CA ARG A 110 0.71 9.77 -9.99
C ARG A 110 0.82 8.85 -8.78
N LEU A 111 -0.31 8.41 -8.19
CA LEU A 111 -0.29 7.42 -7.10
C LEU A 111 0.49 6.19 -7.55
N ALA A 112 1.50 5.77 -6.79
CA ALA A 112 2.19 4.53 -7.08
C ALA A 112 1.25 3.34 -6.83
N PHE A 113 0.51 3.37 -5.73
CA PHE A 113 -0.45 2.35 -5.31
C PHE A 113 -1.42 2.93 -4.27
N LEU A 114 -2.48 2.18 -3.99
CA LEU A 114 -3.34 2.38 -2.82
C LEU A 114 -3.22 1.16 -1.89
N THR A 115 -3.07 1.41 -0.60
CA THR A 115 -3.02 0.36 0.41
C THR A 115 -4.38 0.19 1.07
N LEU A 116 -4.88 -1.05 1.06
CA LEU A 116 -6.15 -1.45 1.64
C LEU A 116 -5.91 -2.08 3.02
N PRO A 117 -6.31 -1.40 4.12
CA PRO A 117 -6.15 -1.94 5.45
C PRO A 117 -7.31 -2.88 5.83
N LYS A 118 -7.04 -3.78 6.75
CA LYS A 118 -8.00 -4.57 7.53
C LYS A 118 -9.08 -5.32 6.73
N PRO A 119 -8.82 -5.87 5.51
CA PRO A 119 -9.82 -6.70 4.87
C PRO A 119 -10.10 -7.92 5.74
N ARG A 120 -11.36 -8.35 5.80
CA ARG A 120 -11.78 -9.52 6.58
C ARG A 120 -11.90 -10.78 5.72
N SER A 121 -11.81 -10.61 4.41
CA SER A 121 -11.90 -11.70 3.43
C SER A 121 -11.42 -11.22 2.06
N ALA A 122 -11.22 -12.16 1.12
CA ALA A 122 -11.01 -11.84 -0.28
C ALA A 122 -12.17 -11.04 -0.89
N ALA A 123 -13.40 -11.32 -0.46
CA ALA A 123 -14.58 -10.56 -0.91
C ALA A 123 -14.57 -9.09 -0.44
N ASP A 124 -14.05 -8.81 0.76
CA ASP A 124 -13.87 -7.43 1.23
C ASP A 124 -12.82 -6.70 0.39
N ALA A 125 -11.68 -7.34 0.13
CA ALA A 125 -10.63 -6.76 -0.72
C ALA A 125 -11.15 -6.50 -2.13
N ALA A 126 -11.87 -7.44 -2.73
CA ALA A 126 -12.47 -7.29 -4.05
C ALA A 126 -13.44 -6.09 -4.14
N ARG A 127 -14.27 -5.88 -3.10
CA ARG A 127 -15.16 -4.71 -3.04
C ARG A 127 -14.41 -3.39 -2.98
N GLN A 128 -13.31 -3.32 -2.22
CA GLN A 128 -12.48 -2.13 -2.14
C GLN A 128 -11.81 -1.85 -3.50
N ILE A 129 -11.30 -2.88 -4.17
CA ILE A 129 -10.74 -2.77 -5.53
C ILE A 129 -11.80 -2.27 -6.53
N GLU A 130 -13.01 -2.76 -6.45
CA GLU A 130 -14.11 -2.28 -7.30
C GLU A 130 -14.44 -0.80 -7.05
N SER A 131 -14.36 -0.36 -5.80
CA SER A 131 -14.55 1.07 -5.46
C SER A 131 -13.43 1.94 -6.04
N ILE A 132 -12.19 1.43 -6.11
CA ILE A 132 -11.08 2.13 -6.76
C ILE A 132 -11.38 2.28 -8.26
N ARG A 133 -11.80 1.21 -8.94
CA ARG A 133 -12.21 1.27 -10.35
C ARG A 133 -13.28 2.32 -10.61
N ASN A 134 -14.32 2.32 -9.78
CA ASN A 134 -15.40 3.29 -9.88
C ASN A 134 -14.91 4.73 -9.66
N ALA A 135 -13.93 4.95 -8.78
CA ALA A 135 -13.32 6.26 -8.57
C ALA A 135 -12.46 6.67 -9.78
N GLU A 136 -11.67 5.76 -10.33
CA GLU A 136 -10.90 6.00 -11.57
C GLU A 136 -11.82 6.42 -12.73
N GLU A 137 -12.91 5.69 -12.95
CA GLU A 137 -13.89 6.02 -13.98
C GLU A 137 -14.52 7.39 -13.76
N ARG A 138 -14.98 7.70 -12.53
CA ARG A 138 -15.58 9.00 -12.19
C ARG A 138 -14.64 10.17 -12.47
N HIS A 139 -13.35 9.98 -12.21
CA HIS A 139 -12.33 11.04 -12.31
C HIS A 139 -11.51 10.98 -13.61
N GLY A 140 -11.84 10.07 -14.53
CA GLY A 140 -11.17 9.97 -15.83
C GLY A 140 -9.70 9.55 -15.72
N ILE A 141 -9.37 8.71 -14.75
CA ILE A 141 -8.03 8.13 -14.60
C ILE A 141 -7.93 6.93 -15.54
N GLU A 142 -7.16 7.07 -16.61
CA GLU A 142 -7.03 6.03 -17.65
C GLU A 142 -6.13 4.86 -17.26
N ARG A 143 -5.31 5.03 -16.23
CA ARG A 143 -4.44 3.97 -15.74
C ARG A 143 -5.10 3.18 -14.60
N GLU A 144 -4.74 1.93 -14.46
CA GLU A 144 -5.06 1.16 -13.27
C GLU A 144 -4.12 1.54 -12.12
N ILE A 145 -4.68 1.87 -10.95
CA ILE A 145 -3.89 2.10 -9.74
C ILE A 145 -3.62 0.74 -9.09
N PRO A 146 -2.34 0.33 -8.91
CA PRO A 146 -2.01 -0.90 -8.19
C PRO A 146 -2.49 -0.86 -6.74
N VAL A 147 -2.66 -2.05 -6.16
CA VAL A 147 -3.16 -2.20 -4.79
C VAL A 147 -2.20 -3.03 -3.95
N HIS A 148 -1.83 -2.50 -2.79
CA HIS A 148 -1.19 -3.24 -1.72
C HIS A 148 -2.27 -3.63 -0.69
N VAL A 149 -2.26 -4.86 -0.19
CA VAL A 149 -3.27 -5.33 0.75
C VAL A 149 -2.62 -5.73 2.06
N LEU A 150 -3.05 -5.11 3.17
CA LEU A 150 -2.56 -5.45 4.50
C LEU A 150 -3.19 -6.74 5.00
N ILE A 151 -2.36 -7.74 5.22
CA ILE A 151 -2.73 -9.00 5.88
C ILE A 151 -2.57 -8.79 7.39
N GLU A 152 -3.62 -8.33 8.04
CA GLU A 152 -3.62 -7.93 9.45
C GLU A 152 -4.90 -8.36 10.20
N THR A 153 -5.71 -9.20 9.57
CA THR A 153 -6.87 -9.86 10.18
C THR A 153 -6.78 -11.37 9.98
N HIS A 154 -7.44 -12.15 10.83
CA HIS A 154 -7.51 -13.61 10.68
C HIS A 154 -8.15 -14.01 9.33
N GLY A 155 -9.17 -13.25 8.90
CA GLY A 155 -9.83 -13.50 7.63
C GLY A 155 -8.91 -13.23 6.44
N ALA A 156 -8.17 -12.12 6.46
CA ALA A 156 -7.18 -11.83 5.42
C ALA A 156 -6.07 -12.88 5.36
N LEU A 157 -5.57 -13.35 6.53
CA LEU A 157 -4.57 -14.41 6.56
C LEU A 157 -5.11 -15.74 5.98
N ARG A 158 -6.35 -16.11 6.34
CA ARG A 158 -6.99 -17.30 5.78
C ARG A 158 -7.12 -17.21 4.26
N ASP A 159 -7.51 -16.06 3.75
CA ASP A 159 -7.81 -15.83 2.35
C ASP A 159 -6.62 -15.23 1.57
N ALA A 160 -5.39 -15.27 2.12
CA ALA A 160 -4.23 -14.56 1.56
C ALA A 160 -3.94 -14.95 0.09
N TRP A 161 -4.07 -16.22 -0.26
CA TRP A 161 -3.88 -16.69 -1.63
C TRP A 161 -4.96 -16.18 -2.59
N ASP A 162 -6.22 -16.16 -2.13
CA ASP A 162 -7.34 -15.65 -2.91
C ASP A 162 -7.23 -14.11 -3.07
N ILE A 163 -6.75 -13.40 -2.03
CA ILE A 163 -6.47 -11.96 -2.09
C ILE A 163 -5.33 -11.68 -3.09
N ALA A 164 -4.25 -12.45 -3.02
CA ALA A 164 -3.11 -12.29 -3.94
C ALA A 164 -3.48 -12.55 -5.41
N ALA A 165 -4.52 -13.35 -5.64
CA ALA A 165 -5.02 -13.67 -6.99
C ALA A 165 -6.00 -12.62 -7.54
N LEU A 166 -6.42 -11.63 -6.72
CA LEU A 166 -7.27 -10.55 -7.20
C LEU A 166 -6.50 -9.66 -8.19
N ASP A 167 -7.21 -9.20 -9.18
CA ASP A 167 -6.69 -8.24 -10.14
C ASP A 167 -6.18 -6.97 -9.45
N ARG A 168 -5.07 -6.39 -9.95
CA ARG A 168 -4.37 -5.21 -9.42
C ARG A 168 -3.65 -5.38 -8.07
N VAL A 169 -3.78 -6.51 -7.39
CA VAL A 169 -2.99 -6.74 -6.18
C VAL A 169 -1.52 -6.93 -6.59
N GLU A 170 -0.71 -5.95 -6.22
CA GLU A 170 0.72 -5.92 -6.53
C GLU A 170 1.56 -6.45 -5.36
N SER A 171 1.11 -6.21 -4.12
CA SER A 171 1.79 -6.65 -2.91
C SER A 171 0.80 -7.07 -1.83
N LEU A 172 1.23 -8.03 -1.01
CA LEU A 172 0.64 -8.33 0.29
C LEU A 172 1.61 -7.87 1.37
N ASP A 173 1.16 -6.97 2.23
CA ASP A 173 1.95 -6.43 3.32
C ASP A 173 1.47 -7.02 4.65
N PHE A 174 2.38 -7.33 5.57
CA PHE A 174 1.97 -7.92 6.85
C PHE A 174 1.84 -6.86 7.94
N GLY A 175 0.61 -6.57 8.35
CA GLY A 175 0.27 -5.63 9.43
C GLY A 175 0.37 -6.29 10.81
N LEU A 176 1.61 -6.45 11.32
CA LEU A 176 1.90 -7.20 12.55
C LEU A 176 1.15 -6.69 13.78
N MET A 177 1.02 -5.38 13.95
CA MET A 177 0.46 -4.79 15.18
C MET A 177 -1.05 -5.06 15.28
N ASP A 178 -1.79 -4.82 14.22
CA ASP A 178 -3.22 -5.10 14.17
C ASP A 178 -3.51 -6.59 14.21
N PHE A 179 -2.72 -7.39 13.52
CA PHE A 179 -2.81 -8.84 13.58
C PHE A 179 -2.67 -9.36 15.02
N VAL A 180 -1.65 -8.91 15.76
CA VAL A 180 -1.44 -9.29 17.16
C VAL A 180 -2.54 -8.76 18.06
N SER A 181 -3.00 -7.53 17.85
CA SER A 181 -4.12 -6.95 18.61
C SER A 181 -5.41 -7.74 18.42
N GLY A 182 -5.66 -8.20 17.20
CA GLY A 182 -6.83 -9.05 16.88
C GLY A 182 -6.83 -10.41 17.58
N HIS A 183 -5.71 -10.85 18.15
CA HIS A 183 -5.58 -12.09 18.92
C HIS A 183 -5.93 -11.92 20.41
N HIS A 184 -6.31 -10.72 20.87
CA HIS A 184 -6.78 -10.44 22.22
C HIS A 184 -5.85 -11.00 23.33
N GLY A 185 -4.55 -10.90 23.15
CA GLY A 185 -3.53 -11.36 24.09
C GLY A 185 -3.12 -12.83 23.96
N ALA A 186 -3.67 -13.59 23.00
CA ALA A 186 -3.24 -14.96 22.72
C ALA A 186 -1.80 -15.01 22.18
N ILE A 187 -1.32 -13.92 21.56
CA ILE A 187 0.09 -13.76 21.18
C ILE A 187 0.76 -12.85 22.23
N PRO A 188 1.58 -13.42 23.14
CA PRO A 188 2.19 -12.62 24.20
C PRO A 188 3.33 -11.77 23.66
N GLY A 189 3.63 -10.64 24.32
CA GLY A 189 4.72 -9.76 23.94
C GLY A 189 6.11 -10.44 23.86
N ALA A 190 6.32 -11.54 24.57
CA ALA A 190 7.53 -12.34 24.48
C ALA A 190 7.70 -13.02 23.10
N ALA A 191 6.59 -13.39 22.45
CA ALA A 191 6.63 -13.97 21.10
C ALA A 191 7.00 -12.93 20.02
N MET A 192 6.93 -11.63 20.35
CA MET A 192 7.31 -10.53 19.46
C MET A 192 8.79 -10.14 19.56
N ARG A 193 9.56 -10.83 20.39
CA ARG A 193 10.98 -10.55 20.63
C ARG A 193 11.83 -11.77 20.24
N SER A 194 13.05 -11.52 19.78
CA SER A 194 14.05 -12.58 19.67
C SER A 194 14.36 -13.15 21.07
N PRO A 195 14.42 -14.49 21.27
CA PRO A 195 14.30 -15.58 20.29
C PRO A 195 12.86 -16.09 20.09
N GLY A 196 11.84 -15.42 20.63
CA GLY A 196 10.45 -15.89 20.61
C GLY A 196 9.81 -15.93 19.20
N GLN A 197 10.46 -15.34 18.22
CA GLN A 197 10.01 -15.35 16.82
C GLN A 197 10.54 -16.56 16.02
N PHE A 198 11.32 -17.44 16.63
CA PHE A 198 11.90 -18.62 16.00
C PHE A 198 11.41 -19.91 16.64
#